data_ad544e46e396bf2eaac098b6e0102921
#
_entry.id   ad544e46e396bf2eaac098b6e0102921
#
_cell.length_a   1.000
_cell.length_b   1.000
_cell.length_c   1.000
_cell.angle_alpha   90.00
_cell.angle_beta   90.00
_cell.angle_gamma   90.00
#
_symmetry.space_group_name_H-M   'P 1'
#
loop_
_entity.id
_entity.type
_entity.pdbx_description
1 polymer ?
#
loop_
_entity_poly.entity_id
_entity_poly.type
_entity_poly.pdbx_seq_one_letter_code
_entity_poly.pdbx_strand_id
1 'polypeptide(L)'
;VAMALFSYLYNAKSANMIHSLPVRREELFVTNYLSGLLFMAVPQVIATLLGVFVCAAVGITELQYLMLSLVYALGNMFFFYSMAVCVGMLTGQLLALPVCYVALNFVEIMLEGIGSVIVSFLCFGMSNSDFSLSKFSVLSPVYYLSKKLGIGTEYLNTGGYAYHVHGGKTLLVYVLVSLSLIHISEPT
;
A
#
# COMPACT_ATOMS: atom_id res chain seq x y z
N VAL A 1 -12.25 -3.04 1.81
CA VAL A 1 -12.70 -3.40 0.45
C VAL A 1 -12.29 -4.83 0.12
N ALA A 2 -10.98 -5.19 0.11
CA ALA A 2 -10.51 -6.55 -0.20
C ALA A 2 -11.25 -7.62 0.63
N MET A 3 -11.31 -7.44 1.96
CA MET A 3 -12.02 -8.34 2.87
C MET A 3 -13.51 -8.52 2.52
N ALA A 4 -14.19 -7.45 2.11
CA ALA A 4 -15.59 -7.51 1.75
C ALA A 4 -15.83 -8.27 0.44
N LEU A 5 -15.02 -7.98 -0.58
CA LEU A 5 -15.15 -8.58 -1.91
C LEU A 5 -14.80 -10.07 -1.92
N PHE A 6 -13.79 -10.48 -1.16
CA PHE A 6 -13.36 -11.87 -1.10
C PHE A 6 -13.98 -12.65 0.09
N SER A 7 -14.90 -12.04 0.84
CA SER A 7 -15.57 -12.70 1.98
C SER A 7 -16.33 -13.97 1.61
N TYR A 8 -16.80 -14.08 0.36
CA TYR A 8 -17.51 -15.25 -0.13
C TYR A 8 -16.64 -16.52 -0.12
N LEU A 9 -15.32 -16.39 -0.26
CA LEU A 9 -14.38 -17.52 -0.23
C LEU A 9 -14.32 -18.20 1.15
N TYR A 10 -14.63 -17.46 2.22
CA TYR A 10 -14.57 -17.97 3.59
C TYR A 10 -15.89 -18.62 4.05
N ASN A 11 -16.94 -18.54 3.24
CA ASN A 11 -18.23 -19.16 3.52
C ASN A 11 -18.51 -20.28 2.51
N ALA A 12 -18.47 -21.53 2.95
CA ALA A 12 -18.64 -22.70 2.09
C ALA A 12 -19.94 -22.67 1.25
N LYS A 13 -21.05 -22.13 1.81
CA LYS A 13 -22.30 -22.00 1.07
C LYS A 13 -22.20 -21.01 -0.09
N SER A 14 -21.60 -19.84 0.17
CA SER A 14 -21.41 -18.81 -0.86
C SER A 14 -20.40 -19.22 -1.90
N ALA A 15 -19.30 -19.85 -1.49
CA ALA A 15 -18.27 -20.36 -2.38
C ALA A 15 -18.85 -21.42 -3.34
N ASN A 16 -19.60 -22.40 -2.83
CA ASN A 16 -20.22 -23.44 -3.66
C ASN A 16 -21.24 -22.85 -4.65
N MET A 17 -22.02 -21.86 -4.23
CA MET A 17 -22.97 -21.18 -5.13
C MET A 17 -22.25 -20.45 -6.26
N ILE A 18 -21.18 -19.74 -5.96
CA ILE A 18 -20.42 -18.99 -6.96
C ILE A 18 -19.67 -19.94 -7.90
N HIS A 19 -19.08 -21.03 -7.36
CA HIS A 19 -18.38 -22.03 -8.18
C HIS A 19 -19.32 -22.90 -9.03
N SER A 20 -20.63 -22.88 -8.79
CA SER A 20 -21.61 -23.53 -9.66
C SER A 20 -21.96 -22.71 -10.91
N LEU A 21 -21.55 -21.45 -10.97
CA LEU A 21 -21.76 -20.59 -12.15
C LEU A 21 -20.83 -21.06 -13.31
N PRO A 22 -21.29 -20.99 -14.56
CA PRO A 22 -20.50 -21.35 -15.74
C PRO A 22 -19.48 -20.25 -16.11
N VAL A 23 -18.69 -19.80 -15.11
CA VAL A 23 -17.67 -18.77 -15.28
C VAL A 23 -16.32 -19.35 -14.84
N ARG A 24 -15.27 -19.02 -15.55
CA ARG A 24 -13.91 -19.43 -15.18
C ARG A 24 -13.48 -18.76 -13.88
N ARG A 25 -12.77 -19.50 -13.05
CA ARG A 25 -12.28 -19.00 -11.76
C ARG A 25 -11.39 -17.75 -11.90
N GLU A 26 -10.57 -17.75 -12.94
CA GLU A 26 -9.71 -16.61 -13.29
C GLU A 26 -10.52 -15.35 -13.61
N GLU A 27 -11.58 -15.47 -14.41
CA GLU A 27 -12.45 -14.35 -14.77
C GLU A 27 -13.18 -13.79 -13.55
N LEU A 28 -13.63 -14.65 -12.65
CA LEU A 28 -14.26 -14.25 -11.39
C LEU A 28 -13.28 -13.50 -10.49
N PHE A 29 -12.04 -14.00 -10.36
CA PHE A 29 -11.00 -13.36 -9.58
C PHE A 29 -10.66 -11.97 -10.13
N VAL A 30 -10.37 -11.89 -11.43
CA VAL A 30 -10.02 -10.62 -12.09
C VAL A 30 -11.16 -9.61 -11.99
N THR A 31 -12.41 -10.04 -12.17
CA THR A 31 -13.59 -9.16 -12.05
C THR A 31 -13.72 -8.60 -10.64
N ASN A 32 -13.60 -9.42 -9.61
CA ASN A 32 -13.67 -8.99 -8.21
C ASN A 32 -12.48 -8.09 -7.85
N TYR A 33 -11.28 -8.42 -8.32
CA TYR A 33 -10.10 -7.63 -8.12
C TYR A 33 -10.25 -6.23 -8.75
N LEU A 34 -10.65 -6.18 -10.00
CA LEU A 34 -10.81 -4.92 -10.74
C LEU A 34 -11.95 -4.05 -10.16
N SER A 35 -13.06 -4.68 -9.76
CA SER A 35 -14.18 -3.97 -9.14
C SER A 35 -13.78 -3.31 -7.83
N GLY A 36 -12.98 -3.99 -7.00
CA GLY A 36 -12.48 -3.44 -5.75
C GLY A 36 -11.48 -2.31 -5.95
N LEU A 37 -10.63 -2.45 -6.96
CA LEU A 37 -9.67 -1.41 -7.33
C LEU A 37 -10.39 -0.16 -7.83
N LEU A 38 -11.40 -0.31 -8.69
CA LEU A 38 -12.22 0.80 -9.17
C LEU A 38 -13.00 1.47 -8.03
N PHE A 39 -13.56 0.68 -7.13
CA PHE A 39 -14.30 1.20 -5.97
C PHE A 39 -13.43 2.10 -5.07
N MET A 40 -12.13 1.82 -4.98
CA MET A 40 -11.19 2.67 -4.24
C MET A 40 -10.65 3.82 -5.09
N ALA A 41 -10.38 3.60 -6.38
CA ALA A 41 -9.80 4.59 -7.26
C ALA A 41 -10.76 5.76 -7.58
N VAL A 42 -12.04 5.47 -7.80
CA VAL A 42 -13.03 6.48 -8.19
C VAL A 42 -13.18 7.59 -7.14
N PRO A 43 -13.37 7.31 -5.83
CA PRO A 43 -13.43 8.37 -4.82
C PRO A 43 -12.13 9.17 -4.73
N GLN A 44 -10.97 8.53 -4.89
CA GLN A 44 -9.67 9.19 -4.87
C GLN A 44 -9.52 10.19 -6.03
N VAL A 45 -9.90 9.78 -7.23
CA VAL A 45 -9.89 10.66 -8.41
C VAL A 45 -10.85 11.84 -8.23
N ILE A 46 -12.07 11.58 -7.76
CA ILE A 46 -13.08 12.64 -7.51
C ILE A 46 -12.55 13.64 -6.47
N ALA A 47 -12.00 13.16 -5.35
CA ALA A 47 -11.44 14.02 -4.31
C ALA A 47 -10.30 14.90 -4.84
N THR A 48 -9.41 14.35 -5.67
CA THR A 48 -8.31 15.11 -6.27
C THR A 48 -8.83 16.14 -7.28
N LEU A 49 -9.81 15.80 -8.11
CA LEU A 49 -10.42 16.75 -9.05
C LEU A 49 -11.11 17.92 -8.33
N LEU A 50 -11.81 17.63 -7.22
CA LEU A 50 -12.37 18.68 -6.37
C LEU A 50 -11.28 19.56 -5.77
N GLY A 51 -10.16 18.97 -5.31
CA GLY A 51 -9.00 19.70 -4.83
C GLY A 51 -8.41 20.63 -5.89
N VAL A 52 -8.24 20.12 -7.12
CA VAL A 52 -7.77 20.93 -8.27
C VAL A 52 -8.71 22.08 -8.56
N PHE A 53 -10.02 21.86 -8.54
CA PHE A 53 -11.02 22.90 -8.76
C PHE A 53 -10.94 24.01 -7.70
N VAL A 54 -10.84 23.63 -6.43
CA VAL A 54 -10.70 24.59 -5.32
C VAL A 54 -9.40 25.38 -5.44
N CYS A 55 -8.28 24.74 -5.73
CA CYS A 55 -6.98 25.41 -5.90
C CYS A 55 -7.01 26.39 -7.08
N ALA A 56 -7.63 26.02 -8.19
CA ALA A 56 -7.80 26.88 -9.33
C ALA A 56 -8.69 28.12 -8.99
N ALA A 57 -9.75 27.94 -8.21
CA ALA A 57 -10.65 29.02 -7.78
C ALA A 57 -9.94 30.02 -6.83
N VAL A 58 -8.97 29.55 -6.03
CA VAL A 58 -8.17 30.39 -5.13
C VAL A 58 -6.97 31.04 -5.85
N GLY A 59 -6.70 30.68 -7.12
CA GLY A 59 -5.61 31.24 -7.92
C GLY A 59 -4.26 30.60 -7.70
N ILE A 60 -4.22 29.37 -7.15
CA ILE A 60 -2.99 28.58 -7.02
C ILE A 60 -2.64 27.99 -8.38
N THR A 61 -1.46 28.33 -8.91
CA THR A 61 -1.02 27.96 -10.26
C THR A 61 -0.32 26.62 -10.33
N GLU A 62 0.12 26.06 -9.20
CA GLU A 62 0.96 24.85 -9.16
C GLU A 62 0.13 23.54 -9.14
N LEU A 63 -0.85 23.44 -10.02
CA LEU A 63 -1.77 22.29 -10.12
C LEU A 63 -1.07 20.96 -10.53
N GLN A 64 0.11 21.06 -11.13
CA GLN A 64 0.91 19.91 -11.53
C GLN A 64 1.28 18.99 -10.36
N TYR A 65 1.53 19.54 -9.17
CA TYR A 65 1.87 18.74 -7.99
C TYR A 65 0.68 17.98 -7.43
N LEU A 66 -0.53 18.52 -7.58
CA LEU A 66 -1.77 17.81 -7.23
C LEU A 66 -2.00 16.59 -8.16
N MET A 67 -1.78 16.76 -9.46
CA MET A 67 -1.87 15.65 -10.41
C MET A 67 -0.80 14.58 -10.14
N LEU A 68 0.41 15.02 -9.80
CA LEU A 68 1.48 14.10 -9.44
C LEU A 68 1.15 13.34 -8.14
N SER A 69 0.60 14.01 -7.14
CA SER A 69 0.15 13.38 -5.89
C SER A 69 -0.94 12.32 -6.12
N LEU A 70 -1.83 12.52 -7.10
CA LEU A 70 -2.81 11.52 -7.51
C LEU A 70 -2.15 10.24 -8.02
N VAL A 71 -1.13 10.37 -8.90
CA VAL A 71 -0.40 9.22 -9.43
C VAL A 71 0.26 8.43 -8.29
N TYR A 72 0.89 9.13 -7.34
CA TYR A 72 1.50 8.49 -6.17
C TYR A 72 0.45 7.82 -5.26
N ALA A 73 -0.69 8.46 -5.05
CA ALA A 73 -1.78 7.90 -4.24
C ALA A 73 -2.36 6.65 -4.88
N LEU A 74 -2.60 6.67 -6.19
CA LEU A 74 -3.10 5.51 -6.94
C LEU A 74 -2.09 4.35 -6.94
N GLY A 75 -0.80 4.63 -7.13
CA GLY A 75 0.24 3.60 -7.08
C GLY A 75 0.35 2.96 -5.69
N ASN A 76 0.29 3.77 -4.65
CA ASN A 76 0.27 3.30 -3.26
C ASN A 76 -0.96 2.44 -2.96
N MET A 77 -2.14 2.92 -3.35
CA MET A 77 -3.40 2.20 -3.21
C MET A 77 -3.35 0.84 -3.93
N PHE A 78 -2.85 0.81 -5.16
CA PHE A 78 -2.70 -0.41 -5.94
C PHE A 78 -1.82 -1.44 -5.22
N PHE A 79 -0.67 -1.02 -4.68
CA PHE A 79 0.22 -1.90 -3.94
C PHE A 79 -0.45 -2.47 -2.69
N PHE A 80 -0.99 -1.62 -1.81
CA PHE A 80 -1.61 -2.07 -0.57
C PHE A 80 -2.86 -2.92 -0.78
N TYR A 81 -3.63 -2.64 -1.82
CA TYR A 81 -4.78 -3.45 -2.20
C TYR A 81 -4.36 -4.85 -2.69
N SER A 82 -3.36 -4.93 -3.58
CA SER A 82 -2.81 -6.21 -4.07
C SER A 82 -2.25 -7.06 -2.94
N MET A 83 -1.52 -6.43 -2.00
CA MET A 83 -1.01 -7.09 -0.81
C MET A 83 -2.14 -7.62 0.08
N ALA A 84 -3.21 -6.85 0.28
CA ALA A 84 -4.37 -7.28 1.06
C ALA A 84 -5.10 -8.46 0.39
N VAL A 85 -5.24 -8.45 -0.93
CA VAL A 85 -5.84 -9.57 -1.68
C VAL A 85 -4.98 -10.82 -1.58
N CYS A 86 -3.65 -10.70 -1.77
CA CYS A 86 -2.72 -11.82 -1.62
C CYS A 86 -2.80 -12.44 -0.22
N VAL A 87 -2.76 -11.63 0.84
CA VAL A 87 -2.92 -12.10 2.22
C VAL A 87 -4.28 -12.78 2.41
N GLY A 88 -5.34 -12.23 1.82
CA GLY A 88 -6.68 -12.80 1.86
C GLY A 88 -6.74 -14.19 1.25
N MET A 89 -6.10 -14.40 0.12
CA MET A 89 -6.06 -15.73 -0.54
C MET A 89 -5.24 -16.75 0.26
N LEU A 90 -4.21 -16.30 0.98
CA LEU A 90 -3.35 -17.18 1.78
C LEU A 90 -3.95 -17.55 3.15
N THR A 91 -4.77 -16.70 3.76
CA THR A 91 -5.21 -16.86 5.16
C THR A 91 -6.47 -17.69 5.21
N GLY A 92 -7.08 -18.35 4.58
CA GLY A 92 -8.27 -19.22 4.73
C GLY A 92 -9.30 -18.84 5.80
N GLN A 93 -9.08 -17.76 6.57
CA GLN A 93 -9.97 -17.28 7.64
C GLN A 93 -10.15 -15.75 7.56
N LEU A 94 -11.39 -15.29 7.61
CA LEU A 94 -11.74 -13.88 7.49
C LEU A 94 -11.10 -13.00 8.59
N LEU A 95 -11.04 -13.50 9.82
CA LEU A 95 -10.47 -12.76 10.96
C LEU A 95 -8.94 -12.76 10.95
N ALA A 96 -8.30 -13.73 10.35
CA ALA A 96 -6.83 -13.79 10.23
C ALA A 96 -6.30 -12.77 9.22
N LEU A 97 -7.09 -12.41 8.20
CA LEU A 97 -6.68 -11.48 7.15
C LEU A 97 -6.17 -10.13 7.71
N PRO A 98 -6.94 -9.37 8.52
CA PRO A 98 -6.46 -8.08 9.02
C PRO A 98 -5.23 -8.24 9.93
N VAL A 99 -5.15 -9.30 10.72
CA VAL A 99 -4.02 -9.56 11.61
C VAL A 99 -2.74 -9.82 10.79
N CYS A 100 -2.79 -10.72 9.82
CA CYS A 100 -1.66 -11.01 8.95
C CYS A 100 -1.26 -9.80 8.10
N TYR A 101 -2.23 -9.03 7.61
CA TYR A 101 -1.98 -7.81 6.85
C TYR A 101 -1.24 -6.76 7.68
N VAL A 102 -1.68 -6.50 8.92
CA VAL A 102 -1.00 -5.60 9.84
C VAL A 102 0.39 -6.12 10.19
N ALA A 103 0.51 -7.40 10.53
CA ALA A 103 1.80 -8.01 10.83
C ALA A 103 2.81 -7.83 9.70
N LEU A 104 2.42 -8.07 8.44
CA LEU A 104 3.30 -7.89 7.27
C LEU A 104 3.70 -6.41 7.06
N ASN A 105 2.81 -5.47 7.36
CA ASN A 105 3.12 -4.05 7.20
C ASN A 105 4.07 -3.51 8.27
N PHE A 106 4.10 -4.11 9.45
CA PHE A 106 4.88 -3.63 10.60
C PHE A 106 5.99 -4.60 11.04
N VAL A 107 6.26 -5.64 10.27
CA VAL A 107 7.25 -6.68 10.62
C VAL A 107 8.63 -6.12 10.93
N GLU A 108 9.10 -5.13 10.18
CA GLU A 108 10.40 -4.50 10.42
C GLU A 108 10.43 -3.77 11.75
N ILE A 109 9.43 -2.94 12.02
CA ILE A 109 9.34 -2.16 13.26
C ILE A 109 9.29 -3.11 14.46
N MET A 110 8.59 -4.22 14.35
CA MET A 110 8.55 -5.24 15.40
C MET A 110 9.91 -5.91 15.59
N LEU A 111 10.59 -6.29 14.49
CA LEU A 111 11.93 -6.91 14.56
C LEU A 111 12.97 -5.93 15.08
N GLU A 112 12.94 -4.66 14.69
CA GLU A 112 13.83 -3.62 15.20
C GLU A 112 13.62 -3.39 16.70
N GLY A 113 12.34 -3.31 17.13
CA GLY A 113 12.00 -3.19 18.55
C GLY A 113 12.49 -4.37 19.39
N ILE A 114 12.23 -5.59 18.95
CA ILE A 114 12.71 -6.80 19.63
C ILE A 114 14.24 -6.86 19.62
N GLY A 115 14.86 -6.60 18.48
CA GLY A 115 16.32 -6.61 18.32
C GLY A 115 17.01 -5.57 19.22
N SER A 116 16.47 -4.35 19.30
CA SER A 116 17.02 -3.31 20.16
C SER A 116 16.96 -3.68 21.65
N VAL A 117 15.85 -4.30 22.08
CA VAL A 117 15.70 -4.82 23.45
C VAL A 117 16.73 -5.92 23.73
N ILE A 118 16.86 -6.90 22.84
CA ILE A 118 17.83 -8.00 22.99
C ILE A 118 19.27 -7.45 23.07
N VAL A 119 19.63 -6.53 22.18
CA VAL A 119 20.98 -5.94 22.13
C VAL A 119 21.26 -5.13 23.40
N SER A 120 20.30 -4.36 23.91
CA SER A 120 20.46 -3.59 25.15
C SER A 120 20.65 -4.48 26.39
N PHE A 121 20.07 -5.69 26.38
CA PHE A 121 20.28 -6.66 27.48
C PHE A 121 21.59 -7.43 27.37
N LEU A 122 22.04 -7.77 26.16
CA LEU A 122 23.20 -8.63 25.93
C LEU A 122 24.49 -7.83 25.76
N CYS A 123 24.43 -6.62 25.22
CA CYS A 123 25.61 -5.81 24.90
C CYS A 123 25.70 -4.61 25.84
N PHE A 124 26.58 -4.74 26.86
CA PHE A 124 26.86 -3.65 27.83
C PHE A 124 27.47 -2.45 27.07
N GLY A 125 26.85 -1.28 27.15
CA GLY A 125 27.37 -0.04 26.55
C GLY A 125 26.86 0.30 25.15
N MET A 126 26.02 -0.53 24.50
CA MET A 126 25.33 -0.17 23.31
C MET A 126 23.99 0.54 23.61
N SER A 127 23.75 1.65 22.91
CA SER A 127 22.48 2.37 22.98
C SER A 127 21.46 1.73 22.02
N ASN A 128 20.17 1.85 22.35
CA ASN A 128 19.08 1.40 21.47
C ASN A 128 19.13 2.07 20.09
N SER A 129 19.75 3.24 19.96
CA SER A 129 19.96 3.96 18.70
C SER A 129 21.01 3.33 17.78
N ASP A 130 21.87 2.47 18.31
CA ASP A 130 22.95 1.86 17.54
C ASP A 130 22.48 0.62 16.76
N PHE A 131 21.35 0.05 17.18
CA PHE A 131 20.71 -1.06 16.48
C PHE A 131 19.66 -0.53 15.51
N SER A 132 19.98 -0.53 14.23
CA SER A 132 19.06 -0.12 13.16
C SER A 132 19.06 -1.15 12.03
N LEU A 133 17.90 -1.69 11.77
CA LEU A 133 17.63 -2.57 10.61
C LEU A 133 17.33 -1.76 9.32
N SER A 134 17.85 -0.53 9.23
CA SER A 134 17.56 0.38 8.11
C SER A 134 17.79 -0.20 6.71
N LYS A 135 18.63 -1.24 6.59
CA LYS A 135 18.85 -1.98 5.33
C LYS A 135 17.69 -2.89 4.97
N PHE A 136 16.89 -3.29 5.94
CA PHE A 136 15.72 -4.17 5.77
C PHE A 136 14.39 -3.40 5.78
N SER A 137 14.44 -2.06 5.73
CA SER A 137 13.23 -1.21 5.75
C SER A 137 12.24 -1.49 4.61
N VAL A 138 12.69 -2.20 3.60
CA VAL A 138 11.84 -2.70 2.51
C VAL A 138 10.82 -3.75 3.00
N LEU A 139 11.08 -4.45 4.13
CA LEU A 139 10.16 -5.43 4.69
C LEU A 139 8.90 -4.79 5.32
N SER A 140 8.94 -3.51 5.66
CA SER A 140 7.79 -2.76 6.19
C SER A 140 7.33 -1.70 5.18
N PRO A 141 6.46 -2.06 4.22
CA PRO A 141 6.08 -1.19 3.13
C PRO A 141 5.51 0.17 3.59
N VAL A 142 4.70 0.17 4.63
CA VAL A 142 4.11 1.40 5.18
C VAL A 142 5.19 2.36 5.67
N TYR A 143 6.14 1.85 6.47
CA TYR A 143 7.21 2.66 7.04
C TYR A 143 8.17 3.15 5.96
N TYR A 144 8.57 2.28 5.05
CA TYR A 144 9.48 2.61 3.97
C TYR A 144 8.89 3.64 3.01
N LEU A 145 7.65 3.46 2.58
CA LEU A 145 6.96 4.39 1.71
C LEU A 145 6.71 5.73 2.40
N SER A 146 6.34 5.75 3.68
CA SER A 146 6.16 7.00 4.43
C SER A 146 7.43 7.82 4.56
N LYS A 147 8.61 7.17 4.66
CA LYS A 147 9.90 7.87 4.69
C LYS A 147 10.43 8.30 3.33
N LYS A 148 10.21 7.48 2.30
CA LYS A 148 10.79 7.69 0.96
C LYS A 148 9.88 8.45 0.01
N LEU A 149 8.56 8.35 0.21
CA LEU A 149 7.58 9.07 -0.59
C LEU A 149 7.26 10.40 0.10
N GLY A 150 7.62 11.49 -0.53
CA GLY A 150 7.32 12.80 0.03
C GLY A 150 7.55 13.91 -0.97
N ILE A 151 6.83 15.00 -0.76
CA ILE A 151 7.06 16.25 -1.44
C ILE A 151 7.92 17.08 -0.47
N GLY A 152 9.21 17.22 -0.78
CA GLY A 152 10.11 18.11 -0.05
C GLY A 152 9.94 19.53 -0.55
N THR A 153 9.86 20.49 0.37
CA THR A 153 9.89 21.93 0.05
C THR A 153 11.27 22.47 0.35
N GLU A 154 11.92 23.07 -0.62
CA GLU A 154 13.20 23.75 -0.45
C GLU A 154 13.00 25.26 -0.68
N TYR A 155 13.50 26.08 0.25
CA TYR A 155 13.48 27.53 0.11
C TYR A 155 14.50 27.96 -0.96
N LEU A 156 14.03 28.58 -2.02
CA LEU A 156 14.91 29.25 -2.96
C LEU A 156 15.34 30.61 -2.42
N ASN A 157 16.61 30.95 -2.59
CA ASN A 157 17.17 32.27 -2.25
C ASN A 157 16.47 33.48 -2.98
N THR A 158 15.61 33.17 -3.94
CA THR A 158 14.78 34.11 -4.69
C THR A 158 13.41 34.40 -4.09
N GLY A 159 13.12 33.83 -2.87
CA GLY A 159 11.85 34.06 -2.17
C GLY A 159 10.70 33.14 -2.57
N GLY A 160 10.97 32.06 -3.30
CA GLY A 160 9.99 31.04 -3.69
C GLY A 160 10.27 29.70 -3.03
N TYR A 161 9.30 28.79 -3.11
CA TYR A 161 9.46 27.36 -2.71
C TYR A 161 9.67 26.50 -3.96
N ALA A 162 10.73 25.71 -3.96
CA ALA A 162 10.87 24.62 -4.92
C ALA A 162 10.32 23.33 -4.31
N TYR A 163 9.47 22.65 -5.05
CA TYR A 163 8.91 21.36 -4.64
C TYR A 163 9.70 20.24 -5.31
N HIS A 164 10.31 19.38 -4.51
CA HIS A 164 10.99 18.19 -4.99
C HIS A 164 10.20 16.95 -4.61
N VAL A 165 9.86 16.14 -5.61
CA VAL A 165 9.16 14.88 -5.38
C VAL A 165 10.18 13.76 -5.30
N HIS A 166 10.25 13.12 -4.13
CA HIS A 166 11.15 11.98 -3.89
C HIS A 166 10.37 10.67 -3.91
N GLY A 167 11.01 9.59 -4.35
CA GLY A 167 10.49 8.24 -4.19
C GLY A 167 9.80 7.61 -5.40
N GLY A 168 9.79 8.25 -6.58
CA GLY A 168 9.16 7.68 -7.78
C GLY A 168 9.71 6.32 -8.18
N LYS A 169 11.02 6.11 -8.09
CA LYS A 169 11.65 4.80 -8.35
C LYS A 169 11.20 3.74 -7.35
N THR A 170 11.07 4.13 -6.09
CA THR A 170 10.58 3.25 -5.03
C THR A 170 9.14 2.81 -5.29
N LEU A 171 8.27 3.74 -5.65
CA LEU A 171 6.89 3.43 -6.00
C LEU A 171 6.80 2.46 -7.18
N LEU A 172 7.61 2.65 -8.24
CA LEU A 172 7.69 1.74 -9.38
C LEU A 172 8.05 0.31 -8.95
N VAL A 173 9.03 0.15 -8.06
CA VAL A 173 9.41 -1.17 -7.55
C VAL A 173 8.23 -1.81 -6.82
N TYR A 174 7.52 -1.07 -5.96
CA TYR A 174 6.35 -1.61 -5.25
C TYR A 174 5.18 -1.94 -6.18
N VAL A 175 4.96 -1.16 -7.24
CA VAL A 175 3.96 -1.49 -8.27
C VAL A 175 4.34 -2.77 -9.02
N LEU A 176 5.61 -2.98 -9.34
CA LEU A 176 6.09 -4.24 -9.94
C LEU A 176 5.91 -5.43 -9.00
N VAL A 177 6.22 -5.25 -7.71
CA VAL A 177 5.98 -6.27 -6.69
C VAL A 177 4.48 -6.58 -6.58
N SER A 178 3.59 -5.58 -6.67
CA SER A 178 2.14 -5.81 -6.64
C SER A 178 1.65 -6.65 -7.82
N LEU A 179 2.20 -6.46 -9.02
CA LEU A 179 1.90 -7.31 -10.17
C LEU A 179 2.33 -8.77 -9.94
N SER A 180 3.50 -8.97 -9.32
CA SER A 180 3.93 -10.32 -8.92
C SER A 180 3.00 -10.95 -7.87
N LEU A 181 2.54 -10.17 -6.89
CA LEU A 181 1.59 -10.64 -5.88
C LEU A 181 0.24 -11.04 -6.49
N ILE A 182 -0.25 -10.31 -7.49
CA ILE A 182 -1.47 -10.67 -8.22
C ILE A 182 -1.29 -12.02 -8.91
N HIS A 183 -0.16 -12.20 -9.59
CA HIS A 183 0.12 -13.46 -10.30
C HIS A 183 0.22 -14.65 -9.34
N ILE A 184 0.77 -14.46 -8.14
CA ILE A 184 0.82 -15.48 -7.09
C ILE A 184 -0.57 -15.79 -6.53
N SER A 185 -1.43 -14.79 -6.41
CA SER A 185 -2.79 -14.92 -5.86
C SER A 185 -3.82 -15.44 -6.88
N GLU A 186 -3.46 -15.49 -8.17
CA GLU A 186 -4.33 -16.00 -9.21
C GLU A 186 -4.57 -17.52 -9.03
N PRO A 187 -5.83 -17.96 -8.93
CA PRO A 187 -6.13 -19.37 -8.74
C PRO A 187 -5.80 -20.15 -10.02
N THR A 188 -4.82 -21.02 -9.95
CA THR A 188 -4.49 -22.02 -10.99
C THR A 188 -5.54 -23.13 -11.07
#